data_0ba37c8b350f95ae39c51a7628596126
#
_entry.id   0ba37c8b350f95ae39c51a7628596126
#
_cell.length_a   1.000
_cell.length_b   1.000
_cell.length_c   1.000
_cell.angle_alpha   90.00
_cell.angle_beta   90.00
_cell.angle_gamma   90.00
#
_symmetry.space_group_name_H-M   'P 1'
#
loop_
_entity.id
_entity.type
_entity.pdbx_description
1 polymer ?
#
loop_
_entity_poly.entity_id
_entity_poly.type
_entity_poly.pdbx_seq_one_letter_code
_entity_poly.pdbx_strand_id
1 'polypeptide(L)'
;QTCALPICVSGGALNLASGIMAVLAAPLSVLVSVPGMFIIGIFASLLWCFGIHGTMIVYPVLMPMMMTALAENAAHAAAGEPLVFYPVALFTALQCCGGTGNTLPLALFGLRSKSKQIQAVAKVSAVPGWFGINEPMTFGMPIMFNPILCIPYVLNIPLVMLCYYIGYQTGFIIPAWIPIMSLMPMGFAQYLGTLNWTNAIWDYIMLIPTGLVWYPFFKIYEKQLVAKEAAAAQNEA
;
A
#
# COMPACT_ATOMS: atom_id res chain seq x y z
N GLN A 1 -3.92 32.40 -25.52
CA GLN A 1 -4.61 32.00 -26.77
C GLN A 1 -4.78 30.50 -26.94
N THR A 2 -3.91 29.67 -26.39
CA THR A 2 -3.98 28.20 -26.47
C THR A 2 -5.11 27.58 -25.64
N CYS A 3 -5.63 28.27 -24.61
CA CYS A 3 -6.79 27.80 -23.83
C CYS A 3 -8.16 28.10 -24.49
N ALA A 4 -8.21 29.01 -25.47
CA ALA A 4 -9.47 29.43 -26.09
C ALA A 4 -10.01 28.43 -27.12
N LEU A 5 -9.15 27.68 -27.81
CA LEU A 5 -9.57 26.78 -28.90
C LEU A 5 -10.49 25.65 -28.43
N PRO A 6 -10.19 24.89 -27.34
CA PRO A 6 -11.11 23.87 -26.82
C PRO A 6 -12.44 24.49 -26.35
N ILE A 7 -12.42 25.70 -25.78
CA ILE A 7 -13.62 26.41 -25.33
C ILE A 7 -14.50 26.80 -26.52
N CYS A 8 -13.88 27.30 -27.60
CA CYS A 8 -14.63 27.69 -28.81
C CYS A 8 -15.25 26.50 -29.52
N VAL A 9 -14.53 25.36 -29.59
CA VAL A 9 -15.03 24.14 -30.28
C VAL A 9 -16.12 23.45 -29.47
N SER A 10 -16.08 23.51 -28.15
CA SER A 10 -17.06 22.87 -27.26
C SER A 10 -18.22 23.77 -26.84
N GLY A 11 -18.31 24.99 -27.38
CA GLY A 11 -19.32 25.96 -26.96
C GLY A 11 -19.21 26.40 -25.51
N GLY A 12 -18.01 26.38 -24.94
CA GLY A 12 -17.74 26.73 -23.56
C GLY A 12 -17.85 25.59 -22.54
N ALA A 13 -18.23 24.38 -22.98
CA ALA A 13 -18.39 23.23 -22.07
C ALA A 13 -17.08 22.59 -21.63
N LEU A 14 -16.00 22.74 -22.43
CA LEU A 14 -14.69 22.16 -22.14
C LEU A 14 -13.58 23.21 -22.15
N ASN A 15 -12.80 23.27 -21.09
CA ASN A 15 -11.50 23.93 -21.09
C ASN A 15 -10.39 22.89 -21.36
N LEU A 16 -9.14 23.35 -21.54
CA LEU A 16 -8.02 22.45 -21.87
C LEU A 16 -7.87 21.34 -20.80
N ALA A 17 -8.01 21.68 -19.54
CA ALA A 17 -7.89 20.70 -18.44
C ALA A 17 -9.03 19.68 -18.48
N SER A 18 -10.29 20.11 -18.64
CA SER A 18 -11.43 19.19 -18.73
C SER A 18 -11.39 18.36 -20.03
N GLY A 19 -10.86 18.90 -21.13
CA GLY A 19 -10.65 18.15 -22.37
C GLY A 19 -9.60 17.04 -22.20
N ILE A 20 -8.47 17.32 -21.56
CA ILE A 20 -7.46 16.32 -21.24
C ILE A 20 -8.05 15.26 -20.31
N MET A 21 -8.77 15.67 -19.26
CA MET A 21 -9.41 14.74 -18.33
C MET A 21 -10.44 13.85 -19.03
N ALA A 22 -11.24 14.38 -19.95
CA ALA A 22 -12.21 13.58 -20.72
C ALA A 22 -11.54 12.52 -21.61
N VAL A 23 -10.41 12.85 -22.25
CA VAL A 23 -9.63 11.89 -23.06
C VAL A 23 -9.01 10.81 -22.18
N LEU A 24 -8.54 11.17 -20.99
CA LEU A 24 -7.93 10.24 -20.06
C LEU A 24 -8.95 9.42 -19.24
N ALA A 25 -10.20 9.87 -19.14
CA ALA A 25 -11.21 9.24 -18.30
C ALA A 25 -11.48 7.78 -18.67
N ALA A 26 -11.56 7.43 -19.95
CA ALA A 26 -11.84 6.08 -20.39
C ALA A 26 -10.72 5.09 -20.02
N PRO A 27 -9.43 5.32 -20.36
CA PRO A 27 -8.36 4.43 -19.93
C PRO A 27 -8.18 4.41 -18.41
N LEU A 28 -8.37 5.54 -17.71
CA LEU A 28 -8.28 5.60 -16.25
C LEU A 28 -9.42 4.83 -15.57
N SER A 29 -10.65 4.85 -16.10
CA SER A 29 -11.76 4.11 -15.53
C SER A 29 -11.54 2.58 -15.56
N VAL A 30 -10.87 2.07 -16.59
CA VAL A 30 -10.47 0.65 -16.66
C VAL A 30 -9.41 0.34 -15.63
N LEU A 31 -8.41 1.23 -15.46
CA LEU A 31 -7.34 1.07 -14.46
C LEU A 31 -7.87 1.14 -13.02
N VAL A 32 -8.91 1.93 -12.76
CA VAL A 32 -9.52 2.07 -11.41
C VAL A 32 -10.66 1.08 -11.19
N SER A 33 -10.85 0.09 -12.05
CA SER A 33 -11.69 -1.08 -11.77
C SER A 33 -11.04 -1.97 -10.70
N VAL A 34 -11.84 -2.85 -10.05
CA VAL A 34 -11.29 -3.79 -9.05
C VAL A 34 -10.11 -4.60 -9.63
N PRO A 35 -10.23 -5.27 -10.79
CA PRO A 35 -9.08 -5.96 -11.39
C PRO A 35 -7.90 -5.04 -11.73
N GLY A 36 -8.20 -3.82 -12.22
CA GLY A 36 -7.17 -2.83 -12.52
C GLY A 36 -6.37 -2.41 -11.29
N MET A 37 -7.02 -2.23 -10.14
CA MET A 37 -6.33 -1.92 -8.90
C MET A 37 -5.39 -3.04 -8.45
N PHE A 38 -5.77 -4.32 -8.63
CA PHE A 38 -4.87 -5.44 -8.37
C PHE A 38 -3.63 -5.40 -9.30
N ILE A 39 -3.82 -5.13 -10.58
CA ILE A 39 -2.72 -5.00 -11.54
C ILE A 39 -1.78 -3.86 -11.14
N ILE A 40 -2.33 -2.70 -10.80
CA ILE A 40 -1.56 -1.53 -10.34
C ILE A 40 -0.78 -1.86 -9.07
N GLY A 41 -1.40 -2.52 -8.09
CA GLY A 41 -0.75 -2.90 -6.84
C GLY A 41 0.41 -3.88 -7.05
N ILE A 42 0.21 -4.92 -7.86
CA ILE A 42 1.26 -5.87 -8.24
C ILE A 42 2.38 -5.15 -8.99
N PHE A 43 2.06 -4.30 -9.94
CA PHE A 43 3.03 -3.54 -10.71
C PHE A 43 3.86 -2.62 -9.80
N ALA A 44 3.21 -1.87 -8.90
CA ALA A 44 3.90 -1.00 -7.95
C ALA A 44 4.86 -1.78 -7.04
N SER A 45 4.45 -2.96 -6.56
CA SER A 45 5.30 -3.80 -5.72
C SER A 45 6.45 -4.47 -6.49
N LEU A 46 6.21 -4.84 -7.76
CA LEU A 46 7.27 -5.36 -8.64
C LEU A 46 8.36 -4.30 -8.90
N LEU A 47 7.98 -3.05 -9.14
CA LEU A 47 8.95 -1.96 -9.32
C LEU A 47 9.88 -1.82 -8.11
N TRP A 48 9.36 -1.97 -6.88
CA TRP A 48 10.15 -1.98 -5.66
C TRP A 48 11.21 -3.09 -5.65
N CYS A 49 10.89 -4.28 -6.19
CA CYS A 49 11.88 -5.37 -6.30
C CYS A 49 13.07 -5.01 -7.19
N PHE A 50 12.91 -4.06 -8.11
CA PHE A 50 13.95 -3.51 -8.98
C PHE A 50 14.54 -2.18 -8.47
N GLY A 51 14.26 -1.79 -7.24
CA GLY A 51 14.80 -0.58 -6.65
C GLY A 51 14.06 0.71 -7.03
N ILE A 52 12.91 0.60 -7.69
CA ILE A 52 12.10 1.75 -8.12
C ILE A 52 10.92 1.89 -7.16
N HIS A 53 10.70 3.10 -6.62
CA HIS A 53 9.58 3.37 -5.70
C HIS A 53 8.23 3.36 -6.43
N GLY A 54 7.70 2.16 -6.71
CA GLY A 54 6.52 1.97 -7.55
C GLY A 54 5.28 2.70 -7.06
N THR A 55 5.07 2.76 -5.73
CA THR A 55 3.93 3.47 -5.14
C THR A 55 3.97 4.97 -5.47
N MET A 56 5.14 5.60 -5.45
CA MET A 56 5.30 7.02 -5.81
C MET A 56 5.05 7.29 -7.29
N ILE A 57 5.21 6.28 -8.16
CA ILE A 57 4.90 6.40 -9.59
C ILE A 57 3.39 6.35 -9.82
N VAL A 58 2.69 5.44 -9.15
CA VAL A 58 1.24 5.25 -9.36
C VAL A 58 0.39 6.25 -8.56
N TYR A 59 0.88 6.74 -7.42
CA TYR A 59 0.14 7.63 -6.53
C TYR A 59 -0.38 8.91 -7.21
N PRO A 60 0.43 9.69 -7.98
CA PRO A 60 -0.04 10.90 -8.64
C PRO A 60 -1.16 10.64 -9.66
N VAL A 61 -1.18 9.45 -10.26
CA VAL A 61 -2.22 9.05 -11.23
C VAL A 61 -3.53 8.72 -10.51
N LEU A 62 -3.46 8.06 -9.36
CA LEU A 62 -4.64 7.66 -8.57
C LEU A 62 -5.18 8.78 -7.68
N MET A 63 -4.34 9.73 -7.28
CA MET A 63 -4.67 10.78 -6.31
C MET A 63 -5.94 11.60 -6.68
N PRO A 64 -6.14 12.07 -7.93
CA PRO A 64 -7.37 12.78 -8.29
C PRO A 64 -8.62 11.94 -8.08
N MET A 65 -8.55 10.64 -8.41
CA MET A 65 -9.68 9.71 -8.27
C MET A 65 -9.96 9.37 -6.80
N MET A 66 -8.91 9.26 -5.99
CA MET A 66 -9.05 9.11 -4.53
C MET A 66 -9.73 10.34 -3.92
N MET A 67 -9.35 11.55 -4.34
CA MET A 67 -9.96 12.79 -3.84
C MET A 67 -11.42 12.91 -4.25
N THR A 68 -11.77 12.53 -5.49
CA THR A 68 -13.16 12.51 -5.95
C THR A 68 -13.99 11.53 -5.13
N ALA A 69 -13.52 10.30 -4.95
CA ALA A 69 -14.20 9.28 -4.14
C ALA A 69 -14.40 9.72 -2.69
N LEU A 70 -13.39 10.38 -2.08
CA LEU A 70 -13.49 10.94 -0.73
C LEU A 70 -14.51 12.07 -0.66
N ALA A 71 -14.53 12.99 -1.64
CA ALA A 71 -15.47 14.11 -1.68
C ALA A 71 -16.92 13.62 -1.86
N GLU A 72 -17.16 12.63 -2.72
CA GLU A 72 -18.47 12.03 -2.91
C GLU A 72 -18.94 11.32 -1.62
N ASN A 73 -18.08 10.52 -1.00
CA ASN A 73 -18.41 9.87 0.27
C ASN A 73 -18.61 10.88 1.42
N ALA A 74 -17.89 12.01 1.43
CA ALA A 74 -18.15 13.07 2.40
C ALA A 74 -19.54 13.73 2.20
N ALA A 75 -19.99 13.89 0.95
CA ALA A 75 -21.34 14.36 0.64
C ALA A 75 -22.42 13.35 1.08
N HIS A 76 -22.23 12.05 0.81
CA HIS A 76 -23.10 10.98 1.28
C HIS A 76 -23.18 10.96 2.83
N ALA A 77 -22.03 11.05 3.50
CA ALA A 77 -22.00 11.10 4.96
C ALA A 77 -22.77 12.32 5.53
N ALA A 78 -22.60 13.49 4.91
CA ALA A 78 -23.32 14.70 5.30
C ALA A 78 -24.84 14.62 5.06
N ALA A 79 -25.26 13.88 4.02
CA ALA A 79 -26.66 13.62 3.70
C ALA A 79 -27.27 12.48 4.54
N GLY A 80 -26.47 11.74 5.32
CA GLY A 80 -26.92 10.54 6.04
C GLY A 80 -27.18 9.35 5.11
N GLU A 81 -26.60 9.36 3.92
CA GLU A 81 -26.72 8.31 2.91
C GLU A 81 -25.62 7.24 3.08
N PRO A 82 -25.83 6.02 2.58
CA PRO A 82 -24.80 4.98 2.61
C PRO A 82 -23.55 5.40 1.82
N LEU A 83 -22.37 5.09 2.39
CA LEU A 83 -21.08 5.32 1.71
C LEU A 83 -20.90 4.34 0.54
N VAL A 84 -20.29 4.82 -0.53
CA VAL A 84 -20.07 4.06 -1.77
C VAL A 84 -18.65 3.52 -1.81
N PHE A 85 -18.52 2.22 -2.13
CA PHE A 85 -17.22 1.61 -2.38
C PHE A 85 -16.72 1.97 -3.78
N TYR A 86 -15.62 2.69 -3.85
CA TYR A 86 -14.87 2.96 -5.07
C TYR A 86 -13.62 2.06 -5.10
N PRO A 87 -13.32 1.38 -6.22
CA PRO A 87 -12.18 0.46 -6.28
C PRO A 87 -10.83 1.08 -5.91
N VAL A 88 -10.67 2.40 -6.12
CA VAL A 88 -9.47 3.13 -5.72
C VAL A 88 -9.20 3.06 -4.20
N ALA A 89 -10.21 2.77 -3.37
CA ALA A 89 -10.05 2.54 -1.94
C ALA A 89 -9.12 1.35 -1.63
N LEU A 90 -8.99 0.39 -2.56
CA LEU A 90 -8.05 -0.73 -2.43
C LEU A 90 -6.57 -0.29 -2.41
N PHE A 91 -6.27 0.95 -2.82
CA PHE A 91 -4.91 1.49 -2.70
C PHE A 91 -4.40 1.52 -1.26
N THR A 92 -5.30 1.60 -0.29
CA THR A 92 -4.99 1.49 1.15
C THR A 92 -4.20 0.24 1.50
N ALA A 93 -4.42 -0.87 0.78
CA ALA A 93 -3.69 -2.12 0.98
C ALA A 93 -2.17 -1.98 0.78
N LEU A 94 -1.71 -1.03 -0.05
CA LEU A 94 -0.29 -0.76 -0.26
C LEU A 94 0.34 0.01 0.91
N GLN A 95 -0.46 0.62 1.77
CA GLN A 95 0.00 1.40 2.93
C GLN A 95 -0.21 0.66 4.26
N CYS A 96 -0.98 -0.42 4.25
CA CYS A 96 -1.27 -1.25 5.42
C CYS A 96 -0.02 -2.00 5.90
N CYS A 97 0.04 -2.31 7.18
CA CYS A 97 1.03 -3.22 7.79
C CYS A 97 2.50 -2.94 7.42
N GLY A 98 2.92 -1.68 7.46
CA GLY A 98 4.31 -1.31 7.21
C GLY A 98 4.60 -0.88 5.78
N GLY A 99 3.61 -0.31 5.08
CA GLY A 99 3.77 0.23 3.73
C GLY A 99 3.78 -0.83 2.63
N THR A 100 4.27 -0.45 1.45
CA THR A 100 4.30 -1.36 0.30
C THR A 100 5.04 -2.67 0.64
N GLY A 101 4.47 -3.80 0.24
CA GLY A 101 4.96 -5.13 0.59
C GLY A 101 4.54 -5.61 1.99
N ASN A 102 3.82 -4.77 2.76
CA ASN A 102 3.31 -5.08 4.10
C ASN A 102 4.41 -5.64 5.01
N THR A 103 5.49 -4.86 5.19
CA THR A 103 6.77 -5.32 5.77
C THR A 103 6.81 -5.34 7.30
N LEU A 104 5.79 -4.83 7.99
CA LEU A 104 5.78 -4.79 9.46
C LEU A 104 5.89 -6.19 10.11
N PRO A 105 5.19 -7.24 9.64
CA PRO A 105 5.39 -8.59 10.18
C PRO A 105 6.84 -9.09 10.05
N LEU A 106 7.50 -8.75 8.93
CA LEU A 106 8.90 -9.08 8.72
C LEU A 106 9.80 -8.41 9.77
N ALA A 107 9.53 -7.12 10.09
CA ALA A 107 10.21 -6.42 11.17
C ALA A 107 9.97 -7.09 12.53
N LEU A 108 8.72 -7.46 12.84
CA LEU A 108 8.38 -8.12 14.10
C LEU A 108 9.07 -9.49 14.26
N PHE A 109 9.15 -10.29 13.19
CA PHE A 109 9.92 -11.55 13.20
C PHE A 109 11.41 -11.29 13.38
N GLY A 110 11.93 -10.25 12.71
CA GLY A 110 13.33 -9.86 12.77
C GLY A 110 13.80 -9.47 14.17
N LEU A 111 12.93 -8.87 15.01
CA LEU A 111 13.26 -8.54 16.40
C LEU A 111 13.69 -9.78 17.22
N ARG A 112 13.22 -10.97 16.86
CA ARG A 112 13.53 -12.25 17.52
C ARG A 112 14.42 -13.15 16.65
N SER A 113 15.06 -12.62 15.62
CA SER A 113 15.93 -13.37 14.72
C SER A 113 17.19 -13.86 15.46
N LYS A 114 17.75 -14.96 14.96
CA LYS A 114 19.07 -15.47 15.40
C LYS A 114 20.22 -14.72 14.74
N SER A 115 19.99 -14.00 13.64
CA SER A 115 20.98 -13.16 12.97
C SER A 115 21.06 -11.79 13.65
N LYS A 116 22.26 -11.37 13.99
CA LYS A 116 22.51 -10.02 14.58
C LYS A 116 22.21 -8.91 13.58
N GLN A 117 22.51 -9.14 12.30
CA GLN A 117 22.23 -8.18 11.23
C GLN A 117 20.73 -7.97 11.07
N ILE A 118 19.93 -9.06 11.01
CA ILE A 118 18.46 -8.95 10.91
C ILE A 118 17.91 -8.23 12.15
N GLN A 119 18.37 -8.56 13.35
CA GLN A 119 17.91 -7.88 14.57
C GLN A 119 18.19 -6.37 14.53
N ALA A 120 19.38 -5.97 14.08
CA ALA A 120 19.75 -4.55 14.01
C ALA A 120 18.80 -3.79 13.06
N VAL A 121 18.55 -4.33 11.86
CA VAL A 121 17.60 -3.75 10.90
C VAL A 121 16.19 -3.71 11.46
N ALA A 122 15.72 -4.80 12.06
CA ALA A 122 14.37 -4.90 12.62
C ALA A 122 14.10 -3.87 13.71
N LYS A 123 15.08 -3.62 14.59
CA LYS A 123 14.98 -2.62 15.67
C LYS A 123 14.75 -1.21 15.14
N VAL A 124 15.44 -0.81 14.06
CA VAL A 124 15.28 0.53 13.48
C VAL A 124 14.06 0.63 12.57
N SER A 125 13.53 -0.51 12.08
CA SER A 125 12.42 -0.56 11.13
C SER A 125 11.06 -0.75 11.79
N ALA A 126 10.98 -1.31 13.00
CA ALA A 126 9.71 -1.67 13.63
C ALA A 126 8.81 -0.47 13.89
N VAL A 127 9.37 0.62 14.44
CA VAL A 127 8.60 1.85 14.72
C VAL A 127 8.21 2.55 13.42
N PRO A 128 9.11 2.86 12.47
CA PRO A 128 8.71 3.40 11.17
C PRO A 128 7.67 2.53 10.45
N GLY A 129 7.85 1.20 10.47
CA GLY A 129 6.90 0.25 9.87
C GLY A 129 5.51 0.35 10.48
N TRP A 130 5.39 0.62 11.78
CA TRP A 130 4.09 0.84 12.41
C TRP A 130 3.39 2.13 11.90
N PHE A 131 4.17 3.11 11.43
CA PHE A 131 3.67 4.31 10.76
C PHE A 131 3.52 4.17 9.24
N GLY A 132 3.66 2.96 8.70
CA GLY A 132 3.53 2.69 7.26
C GLY A 132 4.76 3.01 6.42
N ILE A 133 5.91 3.22 7.06
CA ILE A 133 7.20 3.52 6.40
C ILE A 133 7.99 2.23 6.25
N ASN A 134 8.17 1.76 5.02
CA ASN A 134 8.83 0.48 4.71
C ASN A 134 10.31 0.59 4.34
N GLU A 135 10.80 1.80 4.05
CA GLU A 135 12.15 2.04 3.53
C GLU A 135 13.25 1.46 4.42
N PRO A 136 13.24 1.65 5.76
CA PRO A 136 14.29 1.08 6.61
C PRO A 136 14.35 -0.44 6.54
N MET A 137 13.20 -1.11 6.38
CA MET A 137 13.14 -2.56 6.22
C MET A 137 13.56 -2.98 4.81
N THR A 138 13.08 -2.28 3.78
CA THR A 138 13.30 -2.62 2.37
C THR A 138 14.78 -2.47 1.98
N PHE A 139 15.45 -1.45 2.50
CA PHE A 139 16.87 -1.21 2.24
C PHE A 139 17.78 -1.95 3.23
N GLY A 140 17.39 -2.05 4.49
CA GLY A 140 18.20 -2.67 5.53
C GLY A 140 18.24 -4.20 5.43
N MET A 141 17.10 -4.84 5.15
CA MET A 141 17.07 -6.21 4.64
C MET A 141 17.02 -6.10 3.13
N PRO A 142 18.04 -6.53 2.38
CA PRO A 142 18.09 -6.32 0.94
C PRO A 142 16.96 -7.07 0.24
N ILE A 143 15.75 -6.50 0.27
CA ILE A 143 14.56 -7.04 -0.39
C ILE A 143 14.73 -6.88 -1.90
N MET A 144 15.25 -5.73 -2.32
CA MET A 144 15.53 -5.46 -3.73
C MET A 144 16.53 -6.47 -4.29
N PHE A 145 16.25 -6.95 -5.49
CA PHE A 145 17.07 -7.94 -6.21
C PHE A 145 17.27 -9.27 -5.44
N ASN A 146 16.50 -9.49 -4.37
CA ASN A 146 16.53 -10.75 -3.61
C ASN A 146 15.27 -11.57 -3.91
N PRO A 147 15.35 -12.63 -4.73
CA PRO A 147 14.17 -13.40 -5.13
C PRO A 147 13.40 -13.99 -3.94
N ILE A 148 14.11 -14.37 -2.87
CA ILE A 148 13.48 -14.98 -1.67
C ILE A 148 12.57 -13.96 -0.98
N LEU A 149 12.98 -12.69 -0.89
CA LEU A 149 12.22 -11.65 -0.20
C LEU A 149 11.27 -10.90 -1.14
N CYS A 150 11.59 -10.80 -2.44
CA CYS A 150 10.70 -10.20 -3.44
C CYS A 150 9.39 -10.98 -3.60
N ILE A 151 9.42 -12.32 -3.53
CA ILE A 151 8.21 -13.13 -3.69
C ILE A 151 7.14 -12.76 -2.65
N PRO A 152 7.37 -12.85 -1.33
CA PRO A 152 6.37 -12.47 -0.34
C PRO A 152 6.03 -10.97 -0.39
N TYR A 153 6.99 -10.10 -0.76
CA TYR A 153 6.77 -8.67 -0.93
C TYR A 153 5.68 -8.37 -1.96
N VAL A 154 5.72 -9.07 -3.10
CA VAL A 154 4.72 -8.92 -4.17
C VAL A 154 3.42 -9.66 -3.83
N LEU A 155 3.48 -10.86 -3.28
CA LEU A 155 2.29 -11.68 -2.98
C LEU A 155 1.39 -11.07 -1.90
N ASN A 156 1.95 -10.35 -0.96
CA ASN A 156 1.17 -9.71 0.09
C ASN A 156 0.21 -8.65 -0.45
N ILE A 157 0.57 -7.93 -1.52
CA ILE A 157 -0.26 -6.85 -2.05
C ILE A 157 -1.62 -7.38 -2.54
N PRO A 158 -1.71 -8.33 -3.49
CA PRO A 158 -3.01 -8.85 -3.91
C PRO A 158 -3.76 -9.57 -2.77
N LEU A 159 -3.05 -10.22 -1.83
CA LEU A 159 -3.67 -10.83 -0.67
C LEU A 159 -4.39 -9.79 0.20
N VAL A 160 -3.70 -8.70 0.56
CA VAL A 160 -4.29 -7.65 1.40
C VAL A 160 -5.39 -6.91 0.65
N MET A 161 -5.21 -6.62 -0.66
CA MET A 161 -6.28 -6.06 -1.50
C MET A 161 -7.53 -6.94 -1.51
N LEU A 162 -7.37 -8.25 -1.64
CA LEU A 162 -8.48 -9.20 -1.58
C LEU A 162 -9.19 -9.16 -0.22
N CYS A 163 -8.41 -9.15 0.87
CA CYS A 163 -8.97 -9.04 2.22
C CYS A 163 -9.76 -7.73 2.39
N TYR A 164 -9.21 -6.59 1.95
CA TYR A 164 -9.91 -5.31 1.99
C TYR A 164 -11.18 -5.32 1.13
N TYR A 165 -11.11 -5.87 -0.06
CA TYR A 165 -12.28 -6.01 -0.92
C TYR A 165 -13.39 -6.83 -0.25
N ILE A 166 -13.05 -7.98 0.35
CA ILE A 166 -14.00 -8.80 1.13
C ILE A 166 -14.55 -8.00 2.32
N GLY A 167 -13.70 -7.28 3.04
CA GLY A 167 -14.09 -6.44 4.16
C GLY A 167 -15.12 -5.38 3.78
N TYR A 168 -14.95 -4.71 2.63
CA TYR A 168 -15.91 -3.75 2.09
C TYR A 168 -17.21 -4.43 1.64
N GLN A 169 -17.13 -5.57 0.93
CA GLN A 169 -18.32 -6.29 0.44
C GLN A 169 -19.18 -6.88 1.58
N THR A 170 -18.54 -7.28 2.68
CA THR A 170 -19.26 -7.78 3.87
C THR A 170 -19.78 -6.66 4.76
N GLY A 171 -19.40 -5.41 4.53
CA GLY A 171 -19.75 -4.26 5.37
C GLY A 171 -19.04 -4.26 6.73
N PHE A 172 -18.02 -5.11 6.92
CA PHE A 172 -17.21 -5.09 8.15
C PHE A 172 -16.37 -3.83 8.26
N ILE A 173 -15.85 -3.35 7.14
CA ILE A 173 -15.19 -2.06 7.00
C ILE A 173 -15.98 -1.17 6.05
N ILE A 174 -15.92 0.14 6.27
CA ILE A 174 -16.59 1.14 5.45
C ILE A 174 -15.59 1.97 4.67
N PRO A 175 -15.96 2.50 3.49
CA PRO A 175 -15.11 3.39 2.73
C PRO A 175 -14.78 4.67 3.50
N ALA A 176 -13.57 5.20 3.29
CA ALA A 176 -13.17 6.48 3.87
C ALA A 176 -13.93 7.64 3.24
N TRP A 177 -14.18 8.67 4.05
CA TRP A 177 -14.84 9.91 3.65
C TRP A 177 -14.13 11.16 4.21
N ILE A 178 -13.13 10.97 5.09
CA ILE A 178 -12.26 12.03 5.60
C ILE A 178 -10.87 11.86 5.02
N PRO A 179 -10.30 12.87 4.32
CA PRO A 179 -8.96 12.78 3.78
C PRO A 179 -7.92 12.87 4.91
N ILE A 180 -7.13 11.83 5.09
CA ILE A 180 -5.99 11.81 6.01
C ILE A 180 -4.70 11.87 5.21
N MET A 181 -4.02 13.02 5.25
CA MET A 181 -2.82 13.32 4.48
C MET A 181 -1.55 13.29 5.34
N SER A 182 -1.57 12.55 6.44
CA SER A 182 -0.50 12.54 7.43
C SER A 182 -0.07 11.13 7.75
N LEU A 183 1.20 10.96 8.10
CA LEU A 183 1.71 9.69 8.63
C LEU A 183 1.12 9.47 10.01
N MET A 184 0.41 8.36 10.14
CA MET A 184 -0.29 7.99 11.38
C MET A 184 0.09 6.56 11.78
N PRO A 185 0.00 6.21 13.06
CA PRO A 185 0.13 4.82 13.49
C PRO A 185 -0.89 3.92 12.76
N MET A 186 -0.47 2.68 12.50
CA MET A 186 -1.33 1.66 11.89
C MET A 186 -2.70 1.58 12.59
N GLY A 187 -3.77 1.52 11.83
CA GLY A 187 -5.14 1.51 12.30
C GLY A 187 -5.71 2.91 12.63
N PHE A 188 -4.87 3.85 13.07
CA PHE A 188 -5.35 5.18 13.48
C PHE A 188 -5.75 6.03 12.27
N ALA A 189 -4.98 5.96 11.17
CA ALA A 189 -5.37 6.61 9.91
C ALA A 189 -6.72 6.09 9.39
N GLN A 190 -6.95 4.78 9.47
CA GLN A 190 -8.20 4.16 9.06
C GLN A 190 -9.37 4.58 9.95
N TYR A 191 -9.14 4.64 11.26
CA TYR A 191 -10.15 5.16 12.19
C TYR A 191 -10.52 6.61 11.87
N LEU A 192 -9.55 7.50 11.74
CA LEU A 192 -9.79 8.93 11.46
C LEU A 192 -10.44 9.15 10.09
N GLY A 193 -10.05 8.35 9.07
CA GLY A 193 -10.61 8.44 7.72
C GLY A 193 -12.06 8.01 7.60
N THR A 194 -12.55 7.21 8.57
CA THR A 194 -13.88 6.58 8.54
C THR A 194 -14.73 6.86 9.77
N LEU A 195 -14.12 7.27 10.88
CA LEU A 195 -14.69 7.33 12.24
C LEU A 195 -15.27 5.99 12.69
N ASN A 196 -14.74 4.88 12.17
CA ASN A 196 -15.20 3.54 12.47
C ASN A 196 -14.06 2.66 13.02
N TRP A 197 -14.26 2.10 14.21
CA TRP A 197 -13.29 1.23 14.88
C TRP A 197 -13.03 -0.09 14.16
N THR A 198 -13.99 -0.61 13.40
CA THR A 198 -13.80 -1.86 12.65
C THR A 198 -12.71 -1.69 11.58
N ASN A 199 -12.60 -0.52 10.96
CA ASN A 199 -11.53 -0.21 10.01
C ASN A 199 -10.15 -0.23 10.68
N ALA A 200 -10.04 0.33 11.89
CA ALA A 200 -8.78 0.29 12.64
C ALA A 200 -8.39 -1.15 13.02
N ILE A 201 -9.36 -1.93 13.52
CA ILE A 201 -9.15 -3.34 13.90
C ILE A 201 -8.73 -4.15 12.66
N TRP A 202 -9.32 -3.86 11.49
CA TRP A 202 -9.01 -4.55 10.24
C TRP A 202 -7.54 -4.45 9.87
N ASP A 203 -6.93 -3.27 10.01
CA ASP A 203 -5.49 -3.10 9.77
C ASP A 203 -4.66 -4.05 10.65
N TYR A 204 -5.01 -4.20 11.94
CA TYR A 204 -4.31 -5.13 12.83
C TYR A 204 -4.57 -6.60 12.48
N ILE A 205 -5.78 -6.93 12.03
CA ILE A 205 -6.09 -8.28 11.54
C ILE A 205 -5.21 -8.64 10.35
N MET A 206 -4.88 -7.69 9.47
CA MET A 206 -4.03 -7.91 8.30
C MET A 206 -2.59 -8.33 8.64
N LEU A 207 -2.13 -8.12 9.88
CA LEU A 207 -0.83 -8.66 10.32
C LEU A 207 -0.78 -10.19 10.28
N ILE A 208 -1.94 -10.86 10.43
CA ILE A 208 -2.00 -12.33 10.44
C ILE A 208 -1.75 -12.89 9.04
N PRO A 209 -2.56 -12.60 7.99
CA PRO A 209 -2.34 -13.15 6.66
C PRO A 209 -1.01 -12.70 6.06
N THR A 210 -0.61 -11.44 6.25
CA THR A 210 0.67 -10.94 5.75
C THR A 210 1.86 -11.60 6.45
N GLY A 211 1.76 -11.81 7.75
CA GLY A 211 2.75 -12.54 8.52
C GLY A 211 2.89 -14.01 8.09
N LEU A 212 1.77 -14.68 7.80
CA LEU A 212 1.79 -16.06 7.31
C LEU A 212 2.50 -16.18 5.96
N VAL A 213 2.35 -15.19 5.07
CA VAL A 213 3.07 -15.16 3.79
C VAL A 213 4.56 -14.85 4.03
N TRP A 214 4.90 -13.89 4.89
CA TRP A 214 6.29 -13.53 5.16
C TRP A 214 7.07 -14.64 5.88
N TYR A 215 6.45 -15.39 6.80
CA TYR A 215 7.13 -16.28 7.73
C TYR A 215 8.02 -17.35 7.07
N PRO A 216 7.56 -18.15 6.06
CA PRO A 216 8.38 -19.16 5.45
C PRO A 216 9.61 -18.58 4.73
N PHE A 217 9.46 -17.47 4.02
CA PHE A 217 10.55 -16.82 3.30
C PHE A 217 11.54 -16.17 4.27
N PHE A 218 11.03 -15.56 5.34
CA PHE A 218 11.85 -15.06 6.42
C PHE A 218 12.74 -16.16 7.02
N LYS A 219 12.19 -17.32 7.29
CA LYS A 219 12.97 -18.46 7.85
C LYS A 219 14.05 -18.97 6.90
N ILE A 220 13.78 -19.01 5.61
CA ILE A 220 14.79 -19.38 4.60
C ILE A 220 15.93 -18.34 4.59
N TYR A 221 15.57 -17.07 4.55
CA TYR A 221 16.54 -15.98 4.52
C TYR A 221 17.36 -15.91 5.82
N GLU A 222 16.70 -16.01 6.98
CA GLU A 222 17.36 -16.04 8.30
C GLU A 222 18.41 -17.16 8.37
N LYS A 223 18.07 -18.38 7.94
CA LYS A 223 18.98 -19.51 7.93
C LYS A 223 20.23 -19.26 7.07
N GLN A 224 20.04 -18.67 5.90
CA GLN A 224 21.17 -18.32 5.02
C GLN A 224 22.08 -17.28 5.66
N LEU A 225 21.52 -16.27 6.31
CA LEU A 225 22.30 -15.21 6.89
C LEU A 225 23.05 -15.66 8.15
N VAL A 226 22.41 -16.44 9.01
CA VAL A 226 23.08 -17.03 10.19
C VAL A 226 24.26 -17.93 9.76
N ALA A 227 24.11 -18.71 8.69
CA ALA A 227 25.21 -19.51 8.16
C ALA A 227 26.37 -18.64 7.64
N LYS A 228 26.08 -17.52 6.99
CA LYS A 228 27.10 -16.56 6.53
C LYS A 228 27.81 -15.88 7.71
N GLU A 229 27.07 -15.45 8.74
CA GLU A 229 27.63 -14.85 9.95
C GLU A 229 28.58 -15.84 10.68
N ALA A 230 28.19 -17.12 10.78
CA ALA A 230 29.02 -18.16 11.39
C ALA A 230 30.32 -18.43 10.61
N ALA A 231 30.23 -18.47 9.26
CA ALA A 231 31.42 -18.67 8.41
C ALA A 231 32.37 -17.46 8.48
N ALA A 232 31.84 -16.24 8.53
CA ALA A 232 32.67 -15.02 8.70
C ALA A 232 33.42 -15.04 10.03
N ALA A 233 32.76 -15.39 11.13
CA ALA A 233 33.39 -15.49 12.45
C ALA A 233 34.50 -16.55 12.52
N GLN A 234 34.40 -17.64 11.74
CA GLN A 234 35.45 -18.67 11.65
C GLN A 234 36.68 -18.20 10.88
N ASN A 235 36.52 -17.30 9.93
CA ASN A 235 37.64 -16.76 9.12
C ASN A 235 38.40 -15.64 9.83
N GLU A 236 37.83 -15.05 10.87
CA GLU A 236 38.45 -13.99 11.68
C GLU A 236 39.14 -14.52 12.94
N ALA A 237 38.97 -15.80 13.27
CA ALA A 237 39.56 -16.49 14.42
C ALA A 237 40.82 -17.28 14.02
#